data_afd1bc0662ce2278026e539b932ed2a4
#
_entry.id   afd1bc0662ce2278026e539b932ed2a4
#
_cell.length_a   1.000
_cell.length_b   1.000
_cell.length_c   1.000
_cell.angle_alpha   90.00
_cell.angle_beta   90.00
_cell.angle_gamma   90.00
#
_symmetry.space_group_name_H-M   'P 1'
#
loop_
_entity.id
_entity.type
_entity.pdbx_description
1 polymer ?
#
loop_
_entity_poly.entity_id
_entity_poly.type
_entity_poly.pdbx_seq_one_letter_code
_entity_poly.pdbx_strand_id
1 'polypeptide(L)'
;MYTLKKQEGNARRGQFETPHGTVQTPVFMNVGTAAAIKGALSAADLKTIGCQVELSNTYHLHLRPGDELVKKMGGLHRFMTWDGPILTDSGGFQIFSLASLRKISEEGVKFNSHIDGRHIFMGPEESMRIQANLGSDIAMAFDECVKIPSPRDYVEKSCDRTYRWLARCKTALAEYNNMDDAVNPGQMLFGINQGATFADIRIEHMKKIAELDLPGYAIGGLAVGESHQEMYDTIEAVEEYMPKDKPRYLMGVGTPGNIIEGVYRGVDFFDCVMPARNGRHGHLFTWNGIINIKNEKYQTDNLPIDPECDCPICKRYSRAYVRHLFKANEMLAMRFAVTHNLYFYNKLTEKIRNSLDEGHFGEFRGKYSKLLDTRV
;
A
#
# COMPACT_ATOMS: atom_id res chain seq x y z
N MET A 1 12.87 13.68 -3.65
CA MET A 1 13.11 14.30 -2.32
C MET A 1 11.78 14.59 -1.64
N TYR A 2 11.67 14.39 -0.31
CA TYR A 2 10.47 14.75 0.46
C TYR A 2 10.54 16.19 0.95
N THR A 3 9.45 16.93 0.79
CA THR A 3 9.33 18.31 1.26
C THR A 3 8.09 18.42 2.14
N LEU A 4 8.29 18.68 3.43
CA LEU A 4 7.21 18.99 4.37
C LEU A 4 6.69 20.41 4.10
N LYS A 5 5.38 20.53 3.85
CA LYS A 5 4.71 21.83 3.57
C LYS A 5 4.01 22.41 4.79
N LYS A 6 3.31 21.54 5.55
CA LYS A 6 2.57 21.93 6.74
C LYS A 6 2.51 20.77 7.72
N GLN A 7 2.35 21.08 9.00
CA GLN A 7 2.22 20.10 10.08
C GLN A 7 1.19 20.56 11.10
N GLU A 8 0.35 19.63 11.57
CA GLU A 8 -0.60 19.85 12.66
C GLU A 8 -0.43 18.70 13.67
N GLY A 9 0.21 18.99 14.82
CA GLY A 9 0.70 17.93 15.71
C GLY A 9 1.74 17.07 14.98
N ASN A 10 1.54 15.74 14.95
CA ASN A 10 2.37 14.82 14.15
C ASN A 10 1.86 14.65 12.73
N ALA A 11 0.64 15.09 12.40
CA ALA A 11 0.09 14.96 11.06
C ALA A 11 0.84 15.86 10.07
N ARG A 12 1.23 15.27 8.93
CA ARG A 12 2.17 15.87 7.98
C ARG A 12 1.49 16.10 6.62
N ARG A 13 1.63 17.29 6.09
CA ARG A 13 1.27 17.65 4.73
C ARG A 13 2.55 17.90 3.93
N GLY A 14 2.86 17.05 2.97
CA GLY A 14 4.09 17.16 2.20
C GLY A 14 3.94 16.81 0.73
N GLN A 15 5.07 16.73 0.05
CA GLN A 15 5.20 16.19 -1.30
C GLN A 15 6.49 15.38 -1.42
N PHE A 16 6.45 14.38 -2.29
CA PHE A 16 7.57 13.50 -2.57
C PHE A 16 7.82 13.41 -4.07
N GLU A 17 9.04 13.78 -4.49
CA GLU A 17 9.45 13.74 -5.89
C GLU A 17 9.88 12.33 -6.27
N THR A 18 9.35 11.83 -7.39
CA THR A 18 9.72 10.55 -8.00
C THR A 18 10.10 10.76 -9.47
N PRO A 19 10.75 9.79 -10.13
CA PRO A 19 11.05 9.87 -11.55
C PRO A 19 9.84 10.12 -12.45
N HIS A 20 8.66 9.62 -12.08
CA HIS A 20 7.42 9.75 -12.87
C HIS A 20 6.41 10.75 -12.27
N GLY A 21 6.85 11.67 -11.43
CA GLY A 21 6.02 12.76 -10.94
C GLY A 21 6.05 12.98 -9.44
N THR A 22 5.36 14.04 -9.01
CA THR A 22 5.29 14.46 -7.61
C THR A 22 4.08 13.86 -6.93
N VAL A 23 4.31 13.18 -5.81
CA VAL A 23 3.26 12.61 -4.96
C VAL A 23 2.90 13.62 -3.86
N GLN A 24 1.63 13.99 -3.76
CA GLN A 24 1.11 14.82 -2.66
C GLN A 24 0.73 13.93 -1.47
N THR A 25 1.31 14.16 -0.31
CA THR A 25 1.05 13.37 0.90
C THR A 25 0.16 14.11 1.92
N PRO A 26 -0.65 13.41 2.72
CA PRO A 26 -0.85 11.95 2.75
C PRO A 26 -1.48 11.39 1.46
N VAL A 27 -1.15 10.13 1.13
CA VAL A 27 -1.60 9.47 -0.09
C VAL A 27 -2.02 8.02 0.17
N PHE A 28 -3.04 7.57 -0.55
CA PHE A 28 -3.41 6.16 -0.65
C PHE A 28 -2.94 5.60 -2.00
N MET A 29 -2.18 4.51 -1.98
CA MET A 29 -1.68 3.81 -3.16
C MET A 29 -2.67 2.72 -3.57
N ASN A 30 -3.11 2.76 -4.82
CA ASN A 30 -4.08 1.80 -5.34
C ASN A 30 -3.37 0.50 -5.75
N VAL A 31 -3.78 -0.64 -5.16
CA VAL A 31 -3.07 -1.92 -5.35
C VAL A 31 -3.49 -2.61 -6.63
N GLY A 32 -2.58 -2.64 -7.60
CA GLY A 32 -2.70 -3.35 -8.87
C GLY A 32 -1.85 -4.62 -8.90
N THR A 33 -2.29 -5.66 -8.22
CA THR A 33 -1.56 -6.91 -7.92
C THR A 33 -0.71 -7.46 -9.08
N ALA A 34 -1.22 -7.40 -10.32
CA ALA A 34 -0.54 -7.93 -11.51
C ALA A 34 -0.71 -6.97 -12.69
N ALA A 35 -0.19 -5.75 -12.55
CA ALA A 35 -0.30 -4.66 -13.53
C ALA A 35 -1.77 -4.29 -13.87
N ALA A 36 -2.69 -4.55 -12.95
CA ALA A 36 -4.11 -4.19 -13.07
C ALA A 36 -4.81 -4.31 -11.71
N ILE A 37 -5.82 -3.49 -11.47
CA ILE A 37 -6.63 -3.58 -10.26
C ILE A 37 -7.64 -4.73 -10.38
N LYS A 38 -7.67 -5.61 -9.38
CA LYS A 38 -8.71 -6.65 -9.28
C LYS A 38 -10.09 -6.01 -9.16
N GLY A 39 -10.92 -6.18 -10.18
CA GLY A 39 -12.22 -5.50 -10.34
C GLY A 39 -12.30 -4.78 -11.69
N ALA A 40 -11.39 -5.15 -12.61
CA ALA A 40 -11.35 -4.71 -13.99
C ALA A 40 -11.12 -3.19 -14.18
N LEU A 41 -10.17 -2.61 -13.43
CA LEU A 41 -9.70 -1.24 -13.63
C LEU A 41 -8.31 -1.24 -14.27
N SER A 42 -8.18 -0.47 -15.32
CA SER A 42 -6.95 -0.20 -16.07
C SER A 42 -6.23 1.06 -15.55
N ALA A 43 -5.05 1.34 -16.08
CA ALA A 43 -4.34 2.59 -15.85
C ALA A 43 -5.16 3.84 -16.21
N ALA A 44 -5.96 3.79 -17.28
CA ALA A 44 -6.86 4.90 -17.64
C ALA A 44 -7.97 5.12 -16.59
N ASP A 45 -8.50 4.04 -16.02
CA ASP A 45 -9.46 4.15 -14.93
C ASP A 45 -8.81 4.75 -13.67
N LEU A 46 -7.55 4.38 -13.36
CA LEU A 46 -6.79 4.93 -12.24
C LEU A 46 -6.63 6.46 -12.34
N LYS A 47 -6.33 6.97 -13.53
CA LYS A 47 -6.29 8.44 -13.77
C LYS A 47 -7.65 9.08 -13.49
N THR A 48 -8.73 8.48 -13.96
CA THR A 48 -10.11 8.98 -13.77
C THR A 48 -10.51 9.07 -12.31
N ILE A 49 -9.99 8.19 -11.45
CA ILE A 49 -10.29 8.17 -10.02
C ILE A 49 -9.27 8.94 -9.16
N GLY A 50 -8.35 9.67 -9.78
CA GLY A 50 -7.38 10.52 -9.07
C GLY A 50 -6.28 9.73 -8.33
N CYS A 51 -5.93 8.54 -8.79
CA CYS A 51 -4.79 7.78 -8.29
C CYS A 51 -3.49 8.56 -8.53
N GLN A 52 -2.68 8.72 -7.49
CA GLN A 52 -1.36 9.34 -7.61
C GLN A 52 -0.25 8.31 -7.72
N VAL A 53 -0.38 7.19 -6.99
CA VAL A 53 0.62 6.11 -6.96
C VAL A 53 -0.08 4.78 -7.13
N GLU A 54 0.36 4.00 -8.10
CA GLU A 54 -0.05 2.60 -8.24
C GLU A 54 0.94 1.71 -7.47
N LEU A 55 0.43 0.67 -6.79
CA LEU A 55 1.25 -0.33 -6.13
C LEU A 55 1.13 -1.67 -6.85
N SER A 56 2.24 -2.16 -7.41
CA SER A 56 2.33 -3.47 -8.05
C SER A 56 3.04 -4.51 -7.19
N ASN A 57 2.59 -5.77 -7.26
CA ASN A 57 3.16 -6.83 -6.43
C ASN A 57 4.29 -7.60 -7.15
N THR A 58 5.51 -7.48 -6.64
CA THR A 58 6.73 -8.11 -7.13
C THR A 58 6.59 -9.63 -7.28
N TYR A 59 6.12 -10.32 -6.24
CA TYR A 59 5.92 -11.77 -6.26
C TYR A 59 5.00 -12.23 -7.38
N HIS A 60 3.85 -11.60 -7.53
CA HIS A 60 2.88 -12.01 -8.55
C HIS A 60 3.39 -11.75 -9.96
N LEU A 61 4.04 -10.62 -10.19
CA LEU A 61 4.59 -10.26 -11.50
C LEU A 61 5.82 -11.10 -11.88
N HIS A 62 6.65 -11.48 -10.90
CA HIS A 62 7.75 -12.41 -11.11
C HIS A 62 7.24 -13.80 -11.54
N LEU A 63 6.16 -14.29 -10.92
CA LEU A 63 5.58 -15.58 -11.29
C LEU A 63 4.87 -15.53 -12.64
N ARG A 64 4.18 -14.44 -12.93
CA ARG A 64 3.40 -14.25 -14.17
C ARG A 64 3.15 -12.77 -14.44
N PRO A 65 3.61 -12.22 -15.56
CA PRO A 65 4.17 -12.91 -16.73
C PRO A 65 5.67 -13.23 -16.65
N GLY A 66 6.36 -12.78 -15.60
CA GLY A 66 7.80 -12.82 -15.41
C GLY A 66 8.42 -11.42 -15.56
N ASP A 67 9.27 -11.03 -14.62
CA ASP A 67 9.92 -9.72 -14.59
C ASP A 67 10.82 -9.47 -15.80
N GLU A 68 11.48 -10.50 -16.32
CA GLU A 68 12.29 -10.44 -17.55
C GLU A 68 11.47 -10.03 -18.79
N LEU A 69 10.22 -10.54 -18.90
CA LEU A 69 9.32 -10.14 -19.97
C LEU A 69 8.92 -8.67 -19.79
N VAL A 70 8.59 -8.26 -18.57
CA VAL A 70 8.22 -6.87 -18.29
C VAL A 70 9.38 -5.92 -18.60
N LYS A 71 10.63 -6.29 -18.26
CA LYS A 71 11.85 -5.55 -18.63
C LYS A 71 11.94 -5.37 -20.15
N LYS A 72 11.79 -6.46 -20.91
CA LYS A 72 11.82 -6.42 -22.39
C LYS A 72 10.73 -5.53 -23.00
N MET A 73 9.60 -5.38 -22.30
CA MET A 73 8.52 -4.48 -22.70
C MET A 73 8.71 -3.03 -22.23
N GLY A 74 9.83 -2.71 -21.57
CA GLY A 74 10.21 -1.37 -21.13
C GLY A 74 9.71 -1.00 -19.73
N GLY A 75 9.52 -2.01 -18.86
CA GLY A 75 9.06 -1.86 -17.47
C GLY A 75 7.55 -1.71 -17.32
N LEU A 76 7.09 -1.64 -16.07
CA LEU A 76 5.66 -1.60 -15.74
C LEU A 76 4.96 -0.37 -16.33
N HIS A 77 5.56 0.79 -16.28
CA HIS A 77 4.99 2.02 -16.81
C HIS A 77 4.57 1.84 -18.28
N ARG A 78 5.47 1.32 -19.09
CA ARG A 78 5.19 1.07 -20.51
C ARG A 78 4.26 -0.13 -20.72
N PHE A 79 4.45 -1.20 -19.94
CA PHE A 79 3.69 -2.43 -20.04
C PHE A 79 2.19 -2.25 -19.79
N MET A 80 1.83 -1.44 -18.75
CA MET A 80 0.42 -1.18 -18.42
C MET A 80 -0.07 0.21 -18.83
N THR A 81 0.78 1.01 -19.50
CA THR A 81 0.44 2.36 -19.98
C THR A 81 0.07 3.30 -18.82
N TRP A 82 0.86 3.24 -17.75
CA TRP A 82 0.73 4.13 -16.60
C TRP A 82 1.92 5.08 -16.57
N ASP A 83 1.66 6.39 -16.49
CA ASP A 83 2.68 7.45 -16.53
C ASP A 83 2.93 8.13 -15.17
N GLY A 84 2.23 7.70 -14.14
CA GLY A 84 2.44 8.19 -12.78
C GLY A 84 3.38 7.31 -11.97
N PRO A 85 3.69 7.69 -10.72
CA PRO A 85 4.52 6.91 -9.81
C PRO A 85 4.02 5.50 -9.57
N ILE A 86 4.96 4.54 -9.48
CA ILE A 86 4.71 3.14 -9.11
C ILE A 86 5.58 2.79 -7.90
N LEU A 87 4.97 2.13 -6.91
CA LEU A 87 5.68 1.42 -5.86
C LEU A 87 5.58 -0.09 -6.11
N THR A 88 6.69 -0.83 -6.00
CA THR A 88 6.67 -2.29 -5.94
C THR A 88 6.96 -2.77 -4.53
N ASP A 89 6.14 -3.71 -4.02
CA ASP A 89 6.43 -4.38 -2.76
C ASP A 89 7.66 -5.30 -2.88
N SER A 90 8.18 -5.78 -1.74
CA SER A 90 9.36 -6.66 -1.73
C SER A 90 9.10 -8.08 -2.23
N GLY A 91 7.84 -8.50 -2.30
CA GLY A 91 7.43 -9.89 -2.46
C GLY A 91 7.50 -10.72 -1.16
N GLY A 92 8.11 -10.21 -0.11
CA GLY A 92 8.31 -10.90 1.17
C GLY A 92 6.99 -11.31 1.82
N PHE A 93 6.04 -10.40 1.98
CA PHE A 93 4.75 -10.69 2.62
C PHE A 93 3.99 -11.80 1.89
N GLN A 94 3.97 -11.84 0.55
CA GLN A 94 3.29 -12.88 -0.21
C GLN A 94 3.95 -14.25 0.00
N ILE A 95 5.27 -14.30 0.09
CA ILE A 95 6.00 -15.53 0.44
C ILE A 95 5.61 -15.99 1.85
N PHE A 96 5.51 -15.06 2.82
CA PHE A 96 5.14 -15.40 4.19
C PHE A 96 3.67 -15.78 4.33
N SER A 97 2.76 -15.25 3.53
CA SER A 97 1.32 -15.49 3.62
C SER A 97 0.82 -16.64 2.75
N LEU A 98 1.42 -16.87 1.57
CA LEU A 98 0.94 -17.83 0.57
C LEU A 98 1.76 -19.13 0.51
N ALA A 99 3.02 -19.12 0.92
CA ALA A 99 3.86 -20.30 0.86
C ALA A 99 3.62 -21.21 2.07
N SER A 100 3.02 -22.37 1.85
CA SER A 100 2.77 -23.40 2.89
C SER A 100 4.06 -24.05 3.41
N LEU A 101 5.09 -24.16 2.56
CA LEU A 101 6.41 -24.70 2.85
C LEU A 101 7.46 -23.67 2.48
N ARG A 102 8.07 -23.05 3.50
CA ARG A 102 9.16 -22.11 3.33
C ARG A 102 10.30 -22.40 4.29
N LYS A 103 11.52 -22.20 3.83
CA LYS A 103 12.73 -22.28 4.65
C LYS A 103 13.45 -20.96 4.59
N ILE A 104 13.54 -20.29 5.73
CA ILE A 104 14.25 -19.02 5.90
C ILE A 104 15.69 -19.29 6.28
N SER A 105 16.63 -18.62 5.65
CA SER A 105 18.06 -18.63 5.97
C SER A 105 18.60 -17.20 5.95
N GLU A 106 19.89 -17.01 6.20
CA GLU A 106 20.54 -15.70 6.10
C GLU A 106 20.61 -15.21 4.63
N GLU A 107 20.71 -16.13 3.69
CA GLU A 107 20.79 -15.81 2.26
C GLU A 107 19.45 -15.34 1.70
N GLY A 108 18.33 -15.88 2.22
CA GLY A 108 16.98 -15.59 1.73
C GLY A 108 15.99 -16.70 2.09
N VAL A 109 14.93 -16.82 1.30
CA VAL A 109 13.81 -17.74 1.53
C VAL A 109 13.64 -18.69 0.35
N LYS A 110 13.63 -20.00 0.64
CA LYS A 110 13.24 -21.05 -0.30
C LYS A 110 11.78 -21.41 -0.08
N PHE A 111 11.00 -21.45 -1.14
CA PHE A 111 9.57 -21.74 -1.08
C PHE A 111 9.06 -22.35 -2.39
N ASN A 112 7.80 -22.82 -2.37
CA ASN A 112 7.15 -23.35 -3.56
C ASN A 112 6.14 -22.34 -4.13
N SER A 113 6.15 -22.17 -5.45
CA SER A 113 5.14 -21.37 -6.16
C SER A 113 3.73 -21.91 -5.90
N HIS A 114 2.81 -21.02 -5.56
CA HIS A 114 1.39 -21.39 -5.37
C HIS A 114 0.65 -21.64 -6.70
N ILE A 115 1.29 -21.32 -7.86
CA ILE A 115 0.69 -21.49 -9.19
C ILE A 115 0.98 -22.88 -9.75
N ASP A 116 2.23 -23.31 -9.68
CA ASP A 116 2.75 -24.51 -10.37
C ASP A 116 3.60 -25.42 -9.48
N GLY A 117 3.80 -25.07 -8.20
CA GLY A 117 4.55 -25.85 -7.23
C GLY A 117 6.07 -25.84 -7.41
N ARG A 118 6.63 -25.14 -8.40
CA ARG A 118 8.08 -25.09 -8.64
C ARG A 118 8.81 -24.48 -7.44
N HIS A 119 10.04 -24.94 -7.19
CA HIS A 119 10.92 -24.37 -6.18
C HIS A 119 11.46 -23.02 -6.62
N ILE A 120 11.34 -22.04 -5.72
CA ILE A 120 11.81 -20.67 -5.92
C ILE A 120 12.70 -20.30 -4.74
N PHE A 121 13.77 -19.58 -5.04
CA PHE A 121 14.57 -18.86 -4.05
C PHE A 121 14.35 -17.37 -4.25
N MET A 122 14.18 -16.62 -3.15
CA MET A 122 14.15 -15.17 -3.16
C MET A 122 14.91 -14.65 -1.95
N GLY A 123 15.91 -13.83 -2.22
CA GLY A 123 16.67 -13.09 -1.24
C GLY A 123 16.68 -11.60 -1.59
N PRO A 124 17.46 -10.80 -0.86
CA PRO A 124 17.59 -9.37 -1.13
C PRO A 124 17.96 -9.04 -2.57
N GLU A 125 18.96 -9.69 -3.11
CA GLU A 125 19.46 -9.45 -4.46
C GLU A 125 18.43 -9.84 -5.54
N GLU A 126 17.77 -10.99 -5.37
CA GLU A 126 16.71 -11.42 -6.30
C GLU A 126 15.51 -10.47 -6.27
N SER A 127 15.10 -10.04 -5.07
CA SER A 127 14.01 -9.06 -4.92
C SER A 127 14.37 -7.74 -5.61
N MET A 128 15.58 -7.23 -5.41
CA MET A 128 16.03 -5.99 -6.07
C MET A 128 16.14 -6.16 -7.58
N ARG A 129 16.68 -7.27 -8.08
CA ARG A 129 16.73 -7.58 -9.51
C ARG A 129 15.34 -7.58 -10.15
N ILE A 130 14.38 -8.23 -9.49
CA ILE A 130 13.00 -8.29 -10.00
C ILE A 130 12.39 -6.88 -10.04
N GLN A 131 12.51 -6.11 -8.96
CA GLN A 131 11.97 -4.76 -8.89
C GLN A 131 12.66 -3.80 -9.88
N ALA A 132 13.97 -3.94 -10.10
CA ALA A 132 14.70 -3.19 -11.12
C ALA A 132 14.20 -3.54 -12.55
N ASN A 133 13.94 -4.81 -12.84
CA ASN A 133 13.35 -5.25 -14.09
C ASN A 133 11.91 -4.72 -14.29
N LEU A 134 11.14 -4.61 -13.21
CA LEU A 134 9.81 -3.99 -13.23
C LEU A 134 9.87 -2.48 -13.42
N GLY A 135 10.94 -1.82 -12.96
CA GLY A 135 11.22 -0.40 -13.18
C GLY A 135 10.29 0.56 -12.43
N SER A 136 9.84 0.20 -11.22
CA SER A 136 9.05 1.09 -10.35
C SER A 136 9.85 2.31 -9.91
N ASP A 137 9.17 3.35 -9.39
CA ASP A 137 9.83 4.53 -8.80
C ASP A 137 10.34 4.22 -7.39
N ILE A 138 9.58 3.43 -6.64
CA ILE A 138 9.89 3.05 -5.27
C ILE A 138 9.93 1.53 -5.18
N ALA A 139 11.08 0.99 -4.79
CA ALA A 139 11.28 -0.41 -4.46
C ALA A 139 11.26 -0.60 -2.94
N MET A 140 10.52 -1.59 -2.44
CA MET A 140 10.55 -1.95 -1.02
C MET A 140 11.68 -2.95 -0.75
N ALA A 141 12.41 -2.75 0.34
CA ALA A 141 13.43 -3.69 0.78
C ALA A 141 12.83 -5.07 1.08
N PHE A 142 13.59 -6.14 0.80
CA PHE A 142 13.20 -7.48 1.18
C PHE A 142 13.31 -7.65 2.70
N ASP A 143 12.23 -8.09 3.34
CA ASP A 143 12.09 -8.15 4.79
C ASP A 143 11.45 -9.45 5.26
N GLU A 144 11.56 -9.72 6.55
CA GLU A 144 10.83 -10.81 7.20
C GLU A 144 9.66 -10.27 8.03
N CYS A 145 8.44 -10.49 7.55
CA CYS A 145 7.22 -10.20 8.31
C CYS A 145 6.90 -11.36 9.26
N VAL A 146 7.01 -11.14 10.56
CA VAL A 146 6.68 -12.15 11.57
C VAL A 146 5.17 -12.12 11.91
N LYS A 147 4.64 -13.28 12.28
CA LYS A 147 3.24 -13.37 12.76
C LYS A 147 3.11 -12.75 14.16
N ILE A 148 1.94 -12.21 14.47
CA ILE A 148 1.58 -11.76 15.81
C ILE A 148 0.54 -12.75 16.37
N PRO A 149 0.76 -13.31 17.56
CA PRO A 149 1.97 -13.19 18.41
C PRO A 149 3.15 -14.05 17.93
N SER A 150 4.37 -13.61 18.25
CA SER A 150 5.61 -14.37 18.07
C SER A 150 6.51 -14.24 19.31
N PRO A 151 7.36 -15.25 19.61
CA PRO A 151 8.33 -15.15 20.72
C PRO A 151 9.30 -13.98 20.51
N ARG A 152 9.60 -13.26 21.59
CA ARG A 152 10.44 -12.07 21.56
C ARG A 152 11.81 -12.33 20.96
N ASP A 153 12.48 -13.40 21.37
CA ASP A 153 13.81 -13.77 20.88
C ASP A 153 13.84 -14.06 19.37
N TYR A 154 12.74 -14.58 18.83
CA TYR A 154 12.59 -14.76 17.39
C TYR A 154 12.42 -13.43 16.67
N VAL A 155 11.61 -12.51 17.22
CA VAL A 155 11.40 -11.16 16.66
C VAL A 155 12.70 -10.38 16.60
N GLU A 156 13.51 -10.42 17.67
CA GLU A 156 14.86 -9.78 17.70
C GLU A 156 15.75 -10.31 16.58
N LYS A 157 15.87 -11.65 16.45
CA LYS A 157 16.67 -12.30 15.37
C LYS A 157 16.15 -11.95 13.98
N SER A 158 14.83 -11.85 13.81
CA SER A 158 14.19 -11.47 12.56
C SER A 158 14.49 -10.01 12.19
N CYS A 159 14.45 -9.10 13.14
CA CYS A 159 14.81 -7.70 12.94
C CYS A 159 16.30 -7.54 12.54
N ASP A 160 17.20 -8.24 13.21
CA ASP A 160 18.62 -8.22 12.85
C ASP A 160 18.88 -8.79 11.44
N ARG A 161 18.14 -9.82 11.04
CA ARG A 161 18.18 -10.36 9.67
C ARG A 161 17.63 -9.36 8.66
N THR A 162 16.49 -8.75 8.95
CA THR A 162 15.88 -7.73 8.09
C THR A 162 16.81 -6.54 7.89
N TYR A 163 17.54 -6.11 8.91
CA TYR A 163 18.56 -5.06 8.78
C TYR A 163 19.70 -5.47 7.83
N ARG A 164 20.26 -6.68 7.98
CA ARG A 164 21.31 -7.18 7.08
C ARG A 164 20.80 -7.33 5.63
N TRP A 165 19.57 -7.80 5.47
CA TRP A 165 18.92 -7.88 4.17
C TRP A 165 18.72 -6.50 3.55
N LEU A 166 18.34 -5.50 4.35
CA LEU A 166 18.19 -4.12 3.87
C LEU A 166 19.52 -3.54 3.35
N ALA A 167 20.62 -3.78 4.05
CA ALA A 167 21.95 -3.36 3.59
C ALA A 167 22.33 -4.00 2.25
N ARG A 168 22.03 -5.29 2.07
CA ARG A 168 22.21 -6.02 0.80
C ARG A 168 21.31 -5.47 -0.30
N CYS A 169 20.04 -5.19 0.01
CA CYS A 169 19.11 -4.54 -0.94
C CYS A 169 19.66 -3.19 -1.43
N LYS A 170 20.18 -2.36 -0.51
CA LYS A 170 20.76 -1.05 -0.86
C LYS A 170 21.91 -1.19 -1.86
N THR A 171 22.83 -2.12 -1.62
CA THR A 171 23.96 -2.39 -2.52
C THR A 171 23.47 -2.90 -3.88
N ALA A 172 22.62 -3.93 -3.87
CA ALA A 172 22.15 -4.55 -5.09
C ALA A 172 21.33 -3.58 -5.96
N LEU A 173 20.44 -2.77 -5.37
CA LEU A 173 19.66 -1.79 -6.15
C LEU A 173 20.57 -0.72 -6.76
N ALA A 174 21.58 -0.25 -6.04
CA ALA A 174 22.54 0.70 -6.58
C ALA A 174 23.30 0.13 -7.79
N GLU A 175 23.67 -1.16 -7.75
CA GLU A 175 24.28 -1.85 -8.88
C GLU A 175 23.33 -1.92 -10.08
N TYR A 176 22.07 -2.35 -9.89
CA TYR A 176 21.08 -2.44 -10.96
C TYR A 176 20.73 -1.07 -11.57
N ASN A 177 20.64 -0.02 -10.76
CA ASN A 177 20.37 1.34 -11.25
C ASN A 177 21.52 1.92 -12.11
N ASN A 178 22.75 1.41 -11.94
CA ASN A 178 23.92 1.83 -12.71
C ASN A 178 24.18 0.99 -13.97
N MET A 179 23.34 -0.01 -14.27
CA MET A 179 23.47 -0.79 -15.50
C MET A 179 23.03 0.00 -16.73
N ASP A 180 23.68 -0.21 -17.86
CA ASP A 180 23.35 0.47 -19.13
C ASP A 180 21.92 0.19 -19.61
N ASP A 181 21.35 -0.98 -19.23
CA ASP A 181 20.00 -1.42 -19.57
C ASP A 181 18.99 -1.26 -18.43
N ALA A 182 19.31 -0.43 -17.43
CA ALA A 182 18.41 -0.14 -16.31
C ALA A 182 17.09 0.46 -16.83
N VAL A 183 15.96 -0.13 -16.43
CA VAL A 183 14.62 0.36 -16.81
C VAL A 183 14.33 1.72 -16.18
N ASN A 184 14.66 1.88 -14.91
CA ASN A 184 14.51 3.13 -14.16
C ASN A 184 15.75 3.39 -13.30
N PRO A 185 16.78 4.10 -13.81
CA PRO A 185 17.99 4.42 -13.05
C PRO A 185 17.73 5.27 -11.79
N GLY A 186 16.57 5.92 -11.71
CA GLY A 186 16.16 6.74 -10.57
C GLY A 186 15.35 5.99 -9.51
N GLN A 187 15.26 4.65 -9.58
CA GLN A 187 14.49 3.86 -8.63
C GLN A 187 15.03 4.01 -7.20
N MET A 188 14.13 4.27 -6.25
CA MET A 188 14.45 4.57 -4.85
C MET A 188 14.13 3.39 -3.94
N LEU A 189 14.99 3.11 -2.94
CA LEU A 189 14.77 2.08 -1.95
C LEU A 189 14.09 2.64 -0.69
N PHE A 190 12.99 2.03 -0.25
CA PHE A 190 12.42 2.26 1.07
C PHE A 190 12.77 1.11 2.02
N GLY A 191 13.27 1.46 3.22
CA GLY A 191 13.53 0.52 4.29
C GLY A 191 12.27 0.18 5.09
N ILE A 192 12.21 -1.01 5.68
CA ILE A 192 11.05 -1.47 6.44
C ILE A 192 11.41 -1.69 7.89
N ASN A 193 10.78 -0.96 8.81
CA ASN A 193 10.83 -1.19 10.23
C ASN A 193 9.97 -2.40 10.61
N GLN A 194 10.57 -3.37 11.31
CA GLN A 194 9.93 -4.56 11.86
C GLN A 194 10.08 -4.60 13.39
N GLY A 195 9.40 -5.52 14.08
CA GLY A 195 9.49 -5.69 15.54
C GLY A 195 8.20 -6.15 16.21
N ALA A 196 7.24 -6.69 15.43
CA ALA A 196 5.90 -7.06 15.92
C ALA A 196 5.27 -5.88 16.68
N THR A 197 4.74 -6.08 17.90
CA THR A 197 4.20 -5.03 18.78
C THR A 197 5.16 -4.68 19.94
N PHE A 198 6.43 -5.09 19.89
CA PHE A 198 7.42 -4.76 20.91
C PHE A 198 8.04 -3.38 20.63
N ALA A 199 7.62 -2.37 21.38
CA ALA A 199 8.03 -0.97 21.17
C ALA A 199 9.55 -0.79 21.21
N ASP A 200 10.24 -1.39 22.15
CA ASP A 200 11.70 -1.31 22.31
C ASP A 200 12.44 -1.94 21.12
N ILE A 201 12.00 -3.11 20.63
CA ILE A 201 12.58 -3.74 19.44
C ILE A 201 12.35 -2.84 18.19
N ARG A 202 11.14 -2.29 18.05
CA ARG A 202 10.79 -1.35 16.97
C ARG A 202 11.69 -0.13 16.96
N ILE A 203 11.90 0.48 18.13
CA ILE A 203 12.76 1.67 18.30
C ILE A 203 14.19 1.36 17.90
N GLU A 204 14.78 0.30 18.47
CA GLU A 204 16.16 -0.08 18.15
C GLU A 204 16.35 -0.45 16.67
N HIS A 205 15.38 -1.17 16.10
CA HIS A 205 15.44 -1.49 14.67
C HIS A 205 15.29 -0.23 13.80
N MET A 206 14.42 0.74 14.21
CA MET A 206 14.25 1.99 13.47
C MET A 206 15.54 2.82 13.48
N LYS A 207 16.21 2.94 14.62
CA LYS A 207 17.48 3.63 14.73
C LYS A 207 18.53 3.02 13.80
N LYS A 208 18.67 1.68 13.80
CA LYS A 208 19.61 0.97 12.94
C LYS A 208 19.34 1.23 11.44
N ILE A 209 18.09 1.10 11.00
CA ILE A 209 17.77 1.28 9.56
C ILE A 209 17.86 2.76 9.13
N ALA A 210 17.63 3.71 10.05
CA ALA A 210 17.77 5.14 9.76
C ALA A 210 19.22 5.54 9.44
N GLU A 211 20.22 4.87 10.03
CA GLU A 211 21.64 5.09 9.73
C GLU A 211 22.02 4.80 8.27
N LEU A 212 21.20 4.03 7.56
CA LEU A 212 21.42 3.75 6.14
C LEU A 212 21.05 4.91 5.22
N ASP A 213 20.43 5.97 5.73
CA ASP A 213 20.01 7.19 5.00
C ASP A 213 19.31 6.87 3.67
N LEU A 214 18.13 6.24 3.77
CA LEU A 214 17.35 5.84 2.62
C LEU A 214 16.39 6.97 2.18
N PRO A 215 15.90 6.94 0.92
CA PRO A 215 14.88 7.89 0.43
C PRO A 215 13.56 7.88 1.19
N GLY A 216 13.21 6.78 1.88
CA GLY A 216 12.00 6.66 2.68
C GLY A 216 11.98 5.45 3.58
N TYR A 217 11.03 5.41 4.52
CA TYR A 217 10.90 4.34 5.51
C TYR A 217 9.46 3.90 5.68
N ALA A 218 9.27 2.59 5.83
CA ALA A 218 7.98 2.00 6.09
C ALA A 218 7.91 1.35 7.48
N ILE A 219 6.70 1.29 8.03
CA ILE A 219 6.35 0.48 9.19
C ILE A 219 5.63 -0.76 8.65
N GLY A 220 6.29 -1.91 8.72
CA GLY A 220 5.76 -3.19 8.27
C GLY A 220 5.32 -4.08 9.43
N GLY A 221 4.74 -5.24 9.12
CA GLY A 221 4.37 -6.26 10.10
C GLY A 221 3.28 -5.83 11.08
N LEU A 222 2.38 -4.95 10.66
CA LEU A 222 1.15 -4.55 11.35
C LEU A 222 -0.06 -4.93 10.48
N ALA A 223 -1.28 -4.85 11.04
CA ALA A 223 -2.52 -5.36 10.45
C ALA A 223 -2.46 -6.87 10.14
N VAL A 224 -1.75 -7.64 10.97
CA VAL A 224 -1.54 -9.09 10.83
C VAL A 224 -2.02 -9.89 12.05
N GLY A 225 -2.82 -9.29 12.94
CA GLY A 225 -3.44 -9.97 14.08
C GLY A 225 -3.56 -9.15 15.36
N GLU A 226 -2.87 -8.02 15.45
CA GLU A 226 -2.97 -7.10 16.57
C GLU A 226 -4.27 -6.28 16.53
N SER A 227 -4.64 -5.67 17.64
CA SER A 227 -5.74 -4.71 17.73
C SER A 227 -5.36 -3.35 17.09
N HIS A 228 -6.36 -2.55 16.72
CA HIS A 228 -6.11 -1.18 16.22
C HIS A 228 -5.33 -0.34 17.23
N GLN A 229 -5.59 -0.51 18.54
CA GLN A 229 -4.87 0.24 19.57
C GLN A 229 -3.40 -0.15 19.64
N GLU A 230 -3.08 -1.46 19.63
CA GLU A 230 -1.69 -1.93 19.60
C GLU A 230 -0.95 -1.45 18.34
N MET A 231 -1.63 -1.39 17.19
CA MET A 231 -1.09 -0.81 15.96
C MET A 231 -0.77 0.69 16.17
N TYR A 232 -1.69 1.46 16.75
CA TYR A 232 -1.49 2.89 17.00
C TYR A 232 -0.37 3.16 18.00
N ASP A 233 -0.32 2.41 19.09
CA ASP A 233 0.74 2.49 20.10
C ASP A 233 2.12 2.17 19.49
N THR A 234 2.16 1.20 18.57
CA THR A 234 3.37 0.83 17.85
C THR A 234 3.85 1.93 16.92
N ILE A 235 2.94 2.61 16.20
CA ILE A 235 3.28 3.74 15.33
C ILE A 235 3.81 4.91 16.18
N GLU A 236 3.14 5.23 17.27
CA GLU A 236 3.56 6.30 18.21
C GLU A 236 4.96 6.02 18.79
N ALA A 237 5.25 4.76 19.14
CA ALA A 237 6.54 4.38 19.69
C ALA A 237 7.72 4.62 18.74
N VAL A 238 7.53 4.50 17.42
CA VAL A 238 8.61 4.66 16.45
C VAL A 238 8.63 6.05 15.78
N GLU A 239 7.57 6.82 15.90
CA GLU A 239 7.40 8.10 15.18
C GLU A 239 8.56 9.06 15.44
N GLU A 240 8.99 9.22 16.68
CA GLU A 240 10.09 10.12 17.07
C GLU A 240 11.43 9.74 16.40
N TYR A 241 11.65 8.44 16.16
CA TYR A 241 12.90 7.89 15.60
C TYR A 241 12.90 7.81 14.07
N MET A 242 11.76 8.04 13.44
CA MET A 242 11.69 8.10 11.98
C MET A 242 12.22 9.44 11.46
N PRO A 243 13.12 9.45 10.44
CA PRO A 243 13.63 10.69 9.86
C PRO A 243 12.50 11.64 9.44
N LYS A 244 12.63 12.92 9.82
CA LYS A 244 11.58 13.92 9.60
C LYS A 244 11.55 14.45 8.17
N ASP A 245 12.66 14.38 7.48
CA ASP A 245 12.86 14.80 6.09
C ASP A 245 12.61 13.68 5.07
N LYS A 246 12.11 12.53 5.52
CA LYS A 246 11.78 11.37 4.68
C LYS A 246 10.29 11.04 4.76
N PRO A 247 9.70 10.47 3.68
CA PRO A 247 8.33 9.96 3.71
C PRO A 247 8.21 8.70 4.59
N ARG A 248 7.05 8.51 5.20
CA ARG A 248 6.72 7.44 6.14
C ARG A 248 5.53 6.65 5.61
N TYR A 249 5.71 5.36 5.45
CA TYR A 249 4.72 4.47 4.85
C TYR A 249 4.25 3.42 5.85
N LEU A 250 2.94 3.33 6.10
CA LEU A 250 2.30 2.28 6.90
C LEU A 250 1.75 1.22 5.95
N MET A 251 2.39 0.04 5.94
CA MET A 251 2.12 -1.01 4.96
C MET A 251 0.83 -1.78 5.25
N GLY A 252 0.02 -2.01 4.22
CA GLY A 252 -1.17 -2.87 4.29
C GLY A 252 -2.36 -2.30 5.05
N VAL A 253 -2.33 -1.03 5.44
CA VAL A 253 -3.36 -0.36 6.26
C VAL A 253 -4.09 0.70 5.44
N GLY A 254 -5.39 0.78 5.45
CA GLY A 254 -6.36 -0.05 6.14
C GLY A 254 -7.78 0.49 5.94
N THR A 255 -8.59 0.52 6.99
CA THR A 255 -9.91 1.18 6.96
C THR A 255 -9.77 2.70 6.81
N PRO A 256 -10.83 3.42 6.37
CA PRO A 256 -10.81 4.88 6.36
C PRO A 256 -10.41 5.50 7.72
N GLY A 257 -10.93 4.95 8.83
CA GLY A 257 -10.56 5.38 10.17
C GLY A 257 -9.10 5.14 10.49
N ASN A 258 -8.54 3.97 10.11
CA ASN A 258 -7.12 3.68 10.31
C ASN A 258 -6.21 4.65 9.52
N ILE A 259 -6.62 5.05 8.30
CA ILE A 259 -5.87 6.05 7.52
C ILE A 259 -5.85 7.39 8.24
N ILE A 260 -7.01 7.88 8.70
CA ILE A 260 -7.12 9.15 9.45
C ILE A 260 -6.25 9.10 10.70
N GLU A 261 -6.34 8.01 11.48
CA GLU A 261 -5.55 7.81 12.70
C GLU A 261 -4.05 7.63 12.43
N GLY A 262 -3.68 7.01 11.30
CA GLY A 262 -2.29 6.91 10.85
C GLY A 262 -1.71 8.27 10.47
N VAL A 263 -2.47 9.09 9.74
CA VAL A 263 -2.06 10.48 9.42
C VAL A 263 -1.87 11.30 10.69
N TYR A 264 -2.78 11.19 11.65
CA TYR A 264 -2.65 11.86 12.94
C TYR A 264 -1.32 11.53 13.66
N ARG A 265 -0.78 10.32 13.42
CA ARG A 265 0.48 9.80 13.95
C ARG A 265 1.69 9.99 13.03
N GLY A 266 1.56 10.81 11.99
CA GLY A 266 2.68 11.20 11.14
C GLY A 266 2.98 10.27 9.95
N VAL A 267 2.03 9.44 9.55
CA VAL A 267 2.16 8.58 8.35
C VAL A 267 1.76 9.34 7.09
N ASP A 268 2.54 9.16 6.01
CA ASP A 268 2.39 9.85 4.73
C ASP A 268 1.79 8.96 3.63
N PHE A 269 2.14 7.65 3.61
CA PHE A 269 1.77 6.69 2.55
C PHE A 269 0.98 5.52 3.13
N PHE A 270 -0.04 5.09 2.42
CA PHE A 270 -0.90 3.96 2.78
C PHE A 270 -1.21 3.11 1.56
N ASP A 271 -1.39 1.82 1.78
CA ASP A 271 -1.98 0.89 0.81
C ASP A 271 -2.90 -0.09 1.52
N CYS A 272 -3.87 -0.61 0.83
CA CYS A 272 -4.63 -1.78 1.27
C CYS A 272 -5.39 -2.41 0.11
N VAL A 273 -5.46 -3.72 0.07
CA VAL A 273 -6.31 -4.45 -0.89
C VAL A 273 -7.80 -4.39 -0.53
N MET A 274 -8.12 -3.96 0.70
CA MET A 274 -9.48 -3.99 1.25
C MET A 274 -10.50 -3.20 0.41
N PRO A 275 -10.25 -1.97 -0.07
CA PRO A 275 -11.23 -1.23 -0.86
C PRO A 275 -11.68 -2.00 -2.11
N ALA A 276 -10.72 -2.53 -2.87
CA ALA A 276 -11.02 -3.34 -4.05
C ALA A 276 -11.66 -4.69 -3.68
N ARG A 277 -11.17 -5.35 -2.63
CA ARG A 277 -11.75 -6.62 -2.14
C ARG A 277 -13.18 -6.43 -1.66
N ASN A 278 -13.43 -5.45 -0.81
CA ASN A 278 -14.76 -5.15 -0.27
C ASN A 278 -15.73 -4.73 -1.40
N GLY A 279 -15.27 -3.92 -2.35
CA GLY A 279 -16.06 -3.54 -3.53
C GLY A 279 -16.55 -4.76 -4.30
N ARG A 280 -15.69 -5.72 -4.60
CA ARG A 280 -16.08 -6.97 -5.29
C ARG A 280 -17.11 -7.79 -4.52
N HIS A 281 -17.21 -7.62 -3.20
CA HIS A 281 -18.20 -8.30 -2.35
C HIS A 281 -19.44 -7.45 -2.06
N GLY A 282 -19.50 -6.21 -2.59
CA GLY A 282 -20.66 -5.31 -2.45
C GLY A 282 -20.65 -4.48 -1.16
N HIS A 283 -19.53 -4.40 -0.45
CA HIS A 283 -19.32 -3.47 0.66
C HIS A 283 -18.72 -2.17 0.11
N LEU A 284 -19.47 -1.08 0.22
CA LEU A 284 -19.14 0.22 -0.39
C LEU A 284 -18.96 1.27 0.69
N PHE A 285 -17.88 2.05 0.57
CA PHE A 285 -17.55 3.13 1.50
C PHE A 285 -18.28 4.41 1.11
N THR A 286 -18.89 5.07 2.08
CA THR A 286 -19.58 6.35 1.90
C THR A 286 -19.16 7.33 2.97
N TRP A 287 -19.43 8.63 2.78
CA TRP A 287 -19.16 9.65 3.81
C TRP A 287 -20.00 9.50 5.08
N ASN A 288 -20.98 8.60 5.06
CA ASN A 288 -21.83 8.26 6.20
C ASN A 288 -21.60 6.84 6.74
N GLY A 289 -20.53 6.16 6.32
CA GLY A 289 -20.20 4.80 6.75
C GLY A 289 -20.25 3.77 5.61
N ILE A 290 -20.21 2.49 5.96
CA ILE A 290 -20.09 1.37 5.02
C ILE A 290 -21.47 0.76 4.76
N ILE A 291 -21.90 0.72 3.51
CA ILE A 291 -23.12 0.04 3.09
C ILE A 291 -22.83 -1.32 2.48
N ASN A 292 -23.76 -2.28 2.66
CA ASN A 292 -23.79 -3.49 1.85
C ASN A 292 -24.86 -3.34 0.77
N ILE A 293 -24.44 -3.08 -0.47
CA ILE A 293 -25.36 -2.80 -1.59
C ILE A 293 -26.29 -3.97 -1.91
N LYS A 294 -25.99 -5.19 -1.45
CA LYS A 294 -26.82 -6.38 -1.68
C LYS A 294 -28.07 -6.42 -0.78
N ASN A 295 -28.15 -5.56 0.25
CA ASN A 295 -29.31 -5.49 1.15
C ASN A 295 -30.58 -5.15 0.41
N GLU A 296 -31.71 -5.70 0.87
CA GLU A 296 -33.01 -5.56 0.23
C GLU A 296 -33.48 -4.12 0.20
N LYS A 297 -33.20 -3.32 1.21
CA LYS A 297 -33.56 -1.90 1.30
C LYS A 297 -33.14 -1.05 0.09
N TYR A 298 -32.13 -1.52 -0.69
CA TYR A 298 -31.63 -0.82 -1.89
C TYR A 298 -32.32 -1.29 -3.20
N GLN A 299 -33.29 -2.17 -3.13
CA GLN A 299 -33.92 -2.73 -4.33
C GLN A 299 -34.65 -1.68 -5.19
N THR A 300 -35.22 -0.67 -4.56
CA THR A 300 -35.96 0.42 -5.22
C THR A 300 -35.32 1.79 -4.91
N ASP A 301 -34.08 1.80 -4.40
CA ASP A 301 -33.41 3.04 -4.02
C ASP A 301 -32.78 3.71 -5.24
N ASN A 302 -33.34 4.86 -5.64
CA ASN A 302 -32.91 5.64 -6.79
C ASN A 302 -31.71 6.58 -6.46
N LEU A 303 -31.26 6.66 -5.19
CA LEU A 303 -30.12 7.45 -4.83
C LEU A 303 -28.81 6.84 -5.37
N PRO A 304 -27.76 7.64 -5.60
CA PRO A 304 -26.43 7.12 -5.88
C PRO A 304 -25.87 6.30 -4.70
N ILE A 305 -24.79 5.55 -4.93
CA ILE A 305 -24.10 4.81 -3.85
C ILE A 305 -23.88 5.73 -2.64
N ASP A 306 -23.33 6.91 -2.90
CA ASP A 306 -23.15 7.97 -1.91
C ASP A 306 -23.58 9.32 -2.50
N PRO A 307 -24.59 10.00 -1.94
CA PRO A 307 -25.03 11.32 -2.41
C PRO A 307 -23.98 12.41 -2.34
N GLU A 308 -22.99 12.27 -1.45
CA GLU A 308 -21.87 13.22 -1.31
C GLU A 308 -20.65 12.89 -2.21
N CYS A 309 -20.75 11.82 -3.00
CA CYS A 309 -19.67 11.34 -3.85
C CYS A 309 -19.87 11.78 -5.31
N ASP A 310 -18.84 12.39 -5.88
CA ASP A 310 -18.83 12.86 -7.27
C ASP A 310 -18.09 11.91 -8.24
N CYS A 311 -17.87 10.64 -7.86
CA CYS A 311 -17.25 9.64 -8.73
C CYS A 311 -18.09 9.36 -9.99
N PRO A 312 -17.50 8.84 -11.07
CA PRO A 312 -18.22 8.54 -12.32
C PRO A 312 -19.41 7.61 -12.12
N ILE A 313 -19.40 6.76 -11.10
CA ILE A 313 -20.47 5.81 -10.80
C ILE A 313 -21.64 6.51 -10.10
N CYS A 314 -21.36 7.28 -9.04
CA CYS A 314 -22.38 8.00 -8.28
C CYS A 314 -23.10 9.07 -9.14
N LYS A 315 -22.39 9.68 -10.11
CA LYS A 315 -23.00 10.65 -11.04
C LYS A 315 -24.03 10.05 -12.01
N ARG A 316 -24.04 8.74 -12.19
CA ARG A 316 -24.82 8.10 -13.29
C ARG A 316 -25.76 7.00 -12.85
N TYR A 317 -25.45 6.28 -11.77
CA TYR A 317 -26.12 5.04 -11.43
C TYR A 317 -26.70 5.04 -10.03
N SER A 318 -27.89 4.46 -9.90
CA SER A 318 -28.59 4.31 -8.63
C SER A 318 -28.11 3.06 -7.87
N ARG A 319 -28.34 3.06 -6.55
CA ARG A 319 -28.16 1.89 -5.68
C ARG A 319 -28.97 0.70 -6.19
N ALA A 320 -30.21 0.92 -6.63
CA ALA A 320 -31.04 -0.13 -7.19
C ALA A 320 -30.42 -0.83 -8.39
N TYR A 321 -29.84 -0.05 -9.32
CA TYR A 321 -29.16 -0.63 -10.50
C TYR A 321 -27.89 -1.38 -10.10
N VAL A 322 -27.03 -0.79 -9.27
CA VAL A 322 -25.79 -1.45 -8.80
C VAL A 322 -26.11 -2.75 -8.05
N ARG A 323 -27.15 -2.72 -7.18
CA ARG A 323 -27.64 -3.93 -6.51
C ARG A 323 -28.11 -4.99 -7.50
N HIS A 324 -28.90 -4.60 -8.51
CA HIS A 324 -29.35 -5.52 -9.56
C HIS A 324 -28.17 -6.24 -10.22
N LEU A 325 -27.11 -5.51 -10.60
CA LEU A 325 -25.91 -6.09 -11.21
C LEU A 325 -25.25 -7.14 -10.31
N PHE A 326 -25.15 -6.87 -8.98
CA PHE A 326 -24.66 -7.86 -8.03
C PHE A 326 -25.54 -9.10 -7.92
N LYS A 327 -26.87 -8.93 -7.96
CA LYS A 327 -27.81 -10.05 -7.90
C LYS A 327 -27.82 -10.88 -9.19
N ALA A 328 -27.58 -10.24 -10.33
CA ALA A 328 -27.43 -10.90 -11.62
C ALA A 328 -26.04 -11.50 -11.87
N ASN A 329 -25.09 -11.34 -10.93
CA ASN A 329 -23.68 -11.75 -11.07
C ASN A 329 -22.97 -11.13 -12.31
N GLU A 330 -23.38 -9.92 -12.71
CA GLU A 330 -22.72 -9.20 -13.79
C GLU A 330 -21.33 -8.70 -13.36
N MET A 331 -20.33 -8.86 -14.22
CA MET A 331 -18.97 -8.37 -13.98
C MET A 331 -18.93 -6.85 -13.77
N LEU A 332 -19.84 -6.13 -14.39
CA LEU A 332 -19.97 -4.68 -14.27
C LEU A 332 -20.22 -4.23 -12.82
N ALA A 333 -20.90 -5.06 -12.00
CA ALA A 333 -21.07 -4.81 -10.58
C ALA A 333 -19.75 -4.60 -9.85
N MET A 334 -18.78 -5.50 -10.10
CA MET A 334 -17.46 -5.43 -9.47
C MET A 334 -16.70 -4.19 -9.93
N ARG A 335 -16.74 -3.88 -11.24
CA ARG A 335 -16.09 -2.69 -11.80
C ARG A 335 -16.63 -1.42 -11.16
N PHE A 336 -17.95 -1.27 -11.07
CA PHE A 336 -18.60 -0.09 -10.47
C PHE A 336 -18.22 0.06 -9.00
N ALA A 337 -18.35 -1.01 -8.24
CA ALA A 337 -18.07 -1.03 -6.82
C ALA A 337 -16.59 -0.73 -6.49
N VAL A 338 -15.66 -1.31 -7.25
CA VAL A 338 -14.23 -1.08 -7.07
C VAL A 338 -13.85 0.34 -7.49
N THR A 339 -14.39 0.83 -8.63
CA THR A 339 -14.18 2.23 -9.06
C THR A 339 -14.61 3.22 -7.98
N HIS A 340 -15.83 3.02 -7.43
CA HIS A 340 -16.35 3.88 -6.37
C HIS A 340 -15.48 3.83 -5.10
N ASN A 341 -15.14 2.64 -4.63
CA ASN A 341 -14.35 2.49 -3.39
C ASN A 341 -12.95 3.09 -3.52
N LEU A 342 -12.25 2.87 -4.64
CA LEU A 342 -10.93 3.46 -4.84
C LEU A 342 -10.98 4.97 -5.01
N TYR A 343 -12.00 5.47 -5.71
CA TYR A 343 -12.26 6.92 -5.76
C TYR A 343 -12.47 7.50 -4.37
N PHE A 344 -13.27 6.83 -3.52
CA PHE A 344 -13.51 7.25 -2.14
C PHE A 344 -12.19 7.36 -1.35
N TYR A 345 -11.28 6.37 -1.45
CA TYR A 345 -10.00 6.38 -0.74
C TYR A 345 -9.06 7.48 -1.24
N ASN A 346 -8.99 7.69 -2.55
CA ASN A 346 -8.21 8.80 -3.12
C ASN A 346 -8.77 10.16 -2.68
N LYS A 347 -10.11 10.28 -2.65
CA LYS A 347 -10.81 11.50 -2.18
C LYS A 347 -10.68 11.71 -0.67
N LEU A 348 -10.63 10.65 0.10
CA LEU A 348 -10.38 10.71 1.54
C LEU A 348 -9.01 11.35 1.81
N THR A 349 -7.95 10.86 1.17
CA THR A 349 -6.61 11.44 1.36
C THR A 349 -6.50 12.85 0.79
N GLU A 350 -7.23 13.18 -0.28
CA GLU A 350 -7.34 14.57 -0.77
C GLU A 350 -8.00 15.49 0.27
N LYS A 351 -9.13 15.09 0.85
CA LYS A 351 -9.80 15.86 1.91
C LYS A 351 -8.94 16.00 3.17
N ILE A 352 -8.17 14.97 3.53
CA ILE A 352 -7.19 15.06 4.62
C ILE A 352 -6.11 16.12 4.29
N ARG A 353 -5.55 16.11 3.09
CA ARG A 353 -4.58 17.14 2.67
C ARG A 353 -5.15 18.55 2.75
N ASN A 354 -6.38 18.73 2.25
CA ASN A 354 -7.05 20.03 2.30
C ASN A 354 -7.28 20.50 3.74
N SER A 355 -7.75 19.60 4.63
CA SER A 355 -7.95 19.93 6.04
C SER A 355 -6.65 20.29 6.76
N LEU A 356 -5.52 19.64 6.40
CA LEU A 356 -4.20 20.01 6.89
C LEU A 356 -3.75 21.37 6.32
N ASP A 357 -3.96 21.63 5.03
CA ASP A 357 -3.62 22.91 4.40
C ASP A 357 -4.43 24.09 5.01
N GLU A 358 -5.66 23.82 5.44
CA GLU A 358 -6.54 24.79 6.10
C GLU A 358 -6.30 24.90 7.63
N GLY A 359 -5.69 23.89 8.28
CA GLY A 359 -5.47 23.84 9.73
C GLY A 359 -6.67 23.35 10.53
N HIS A 360 -7.48 22.47 9.94
CA HIS A 360 -8.71 21.90 10.50
C HIS A 360 -8.69 20.37 10.58
N PHE A 361 -7.51 19.75 10.51
CA PHE A 361 -7.40 18.29 10.50
C PHE A 361 -7.93 17.66 11.80
N GLY A 362 -7.73 18.33 12.95
CA GLY A 362 -8.30 17.86 14.22
C GLY A 362 -9.82 17.72 14.19
N GLU A 363 -10.54 18.67 13.58
CA GLU A 363 -12.00 18.62 13.40
C GLU A 363 -12.41 17.51 12.43
N PHE A 364 -11.66 17.38 11.30
CA PHE A 364 -11.88 16.32 10.32
C PHE A 364 -11.74 14.93 10.97
N ARG A 365 -10.66 14.71 11.74
CA ARG A 365 -10.44 13.48 12.50
C ARG A 365 -11.57 13.19 13.46
N GLY A 366 -11.97 14.17 14.27
CA GLY A 366 -13.05 14.03 15.26
C GLY A 366 -14.38 13.62 14.63
N LYS A 367 -14.69 14.15 13.43
CA LYS A 367 -15.91 13.82 12.70
C LYS A 367 -15.87 12.44 12.05
N TYR A 368 -14.76 12.07 11.38
CA TYR A 368 -14.75 10.99 10.42
C TYR A 368 -14.05 9.71 10.87
N SER A 369 -13.10 9.75 11.83
CA SER A 369 -12.29 8.58 12.16
C SER A 369 -13.09 7.35 12.61
N LYS A 370 -14.20 7.54 13.32
CA LYS A 370 -15.10 6.46 13.74
C LYS A 370 -16.26 6.25 12.77
N LEU A 371 -16.81 7.35 12.25
CA LEU A 371 -18.00 7.34 11.39
C LEU A 371 -17.77 6.48 10.14
N LEU A 372 -16.64 6.67 9.46
CA LEU A 372 -16.39 6.02 8.18
C LEU A 372 -16.17 4.49 8.28
N ASP A 373 -15.90 3.97 9.47
CA ASP A 373 -15.77 2.54 9.73
C ASP A 373 -17.07 1.90 10.26
N THR A 374 -18.12 2.71 10.46
CA THR A 374 -19.43 2.25 10.93
C THR A 374 -20.21 1.59 9.79
N ARG A 375 -20.87 0.47 10.06
CA ARG A 375 -21.80 -0.15 9.10
C ARG A 375 -23.19 0.47 9.21
N VAL A 376 -23.80 0.78 8.04
CA VAL A 376 -25.12 1.45 7.92
C VAL A 376 -26.18 0.51 7.35
#